data_8e876b0b70cd7cbfa61a262a7de62055
#
_entry.id   8e876b0b70cd7cbfa61a262a7de62055
#
_cell.length_a   1.000
_cell.length_b   1.000
_cell.length_c   1.000
_cell.angle_alpha   90.00
_cell.angle_beta   90.00
_cell.angle_gamma   90.00
#
_symmetry.space_group_name_H-M   'P 1'
#
loop_
_entity.id
_entity.type
_entity.pdbx_description
1 polymer ?
#
loop_
_entity_poly.entity_id
_entity_poly.type
_entity_poly.pdbx_seq_one_letter_code
_entity_poly.pdbx_strand_id
1 'polypeptide(L)'
;MNHSRKMMIVAFVAISLIGAGCAKKKVAIKTPPPPTAPASVSVTKPAPAPASAAAPAAVVSPSATPAPHYPSAATRARIDELLAKIEDAYFDYDKATIRPDALKALEADSTELKQILVQYPDYKLTIEGHCDERGSAEYNLGLGDRRAAVAKDYLVQIGIPADQLAVVSYGKERPVCSEHDEACWQKNRRVHIVAMATLAQP
;
A
#
# COMPACT_ATOMS: atom_id res chain seq x y z
N MET A 1 32.87 -42.52 -34.96
CA MET A 1 34.03 -43.24 -34.37
C MET A 1 34.74 -42.23 -33.48
N ASN A 2 34.59 -42.32 -32.22
CA ASN A 2 35.54 -42.41 -31.15
C ASN A 2 34.84 -42.26 -29.79
N HIS A 3 34.77 -43.41 -29.15
CA HIS A 3 34.48 -43.55 -27.74
C HIS A 3 35.60 -42.92 -26.91
N SER A 4 35.27 -42.21 -25.87
CA SER A 4 36.12 -42.17 -24.70
C SER A 4 35.26 -42.17 -23.43
N ARG A 5 35.12 -43.38 -22.91
CA ARG A 5 34.73 -43.66 -21.53
C ARG A 5 35.81 -43.07 -20.60
N LYS A 6 35.43 -42.30 -19.64
CA LYS A 6 36.17 -42.22 -18.38
C LYS A 6 35.23 -42.36 -17.22
N MET A 7 35.20 -43.52 -16.71
CA MET A 7 34.97 -44.04 -15.39
C MET A 7 35.76 -43.25 -14.36
N MET A 8 35.14 -43.02 -13.19
CA MET A 8 35.77 -43.11 -11.85
C MET A 8 35.28 -41.98 -10.96
N ILE A 9 35.03 -42.03 -9.74
CA ILE A 9 35.34 -42.92 -8.61
C ILE A 9 34.32 -42.58 -7.53
N VAL A 10 33.74 -43.62 -6.94
CA VAL A 10 32.93 -43.54 -5.73
C VAL A 10 33.91 -43.41 -4.55
N ALA A 11 33.80 -42.32 -3.83
CA ALA A 11 34.43 -42.16 -2.52
C ALA A 11 33.34 -42.11 -1.46
N PHE A 12 33.13 -43.24 -0.79
CA PHE A 12 32.39 -43.29 0.48
C PHE A 12 33.19 -42.61 1.57
N VAL A 13 32.68 -41.54 2.09
CA VAL A 13 33.13 -41.00 3.39
C VAL A 13 32.03 -41.23 4.40
N ALA A 14 32.26 -42.23 5.24
CA ALA A 14 31.49 -42.45 6.45
C ALA A 14 31.83 -41.36 7.46
N ILE A 15 30.88 -40.53 7.84
CA ILE A 15 31.03 -39.61 8.92
C ILE A 15 30.07 -40.00 10.05
N SER A 16 30.70 -40.28 11.18
CA SER A 16 30.15 -40.77 12.43
C SER A 16 29.07 -39.84 13.03
N LEU A 17 28.00 -40.46 13.55
CA LEU A 17 27.04 -39.85 14.44
C LEU A 17 27.71 -39.39 15.73
N ILE A 18 27.67 -38.11 16.01
CA ILE A 18 27.81 -37.57 17.35
C ILE A 18 26.45 -37.00 17.74
N GLY A 19 25.80 -37.68 18.65
CA GLY A 19 24.56 -37.21 19.26
C GLY A 19 24.83 -36.02 20.20
N ALA A 20 24.25 -34.87 19.90
CA ALA A 20 24.17 -33.75 20.83
C ALA A 20 22.72 -33.60 21.24
N GLY A 21 22.44 -33.81 22.54
CA GLY A 21 21.14 -33.73 23.14
C GLY A 21 20.54 -32.32 23.07
N CYS A 22 19.33 -32.21 22.51
CA CYS A 22 18.54 -30.99 22.58
C CYS A 22 17.99 -30.80 24.00
N ALA A 23 18.62 -29.98 24.81
CA ALA A 23 18.04 -29.42 26.01
C ALA A 23 16.94 -28.43 25.64
N LYS A 24 15.67 -28.79 25.85
CA LYS A 24 14.53 -27.88 25.71
C LYS A 24 14.58 -26.83 26.80
N LYS A 25 15.03 -25.62 26.45
CA LYS A 25 14.95 -24.46 27.31
C LYS A 25 13.47 -24.03 27.37
N LYS A 26 12.81 -24.28 28.52
CA LYS A 26 11.49 -23.72 28.78
C LYS A 26 11.62 -22.20 28.94
N VAL A 27 11.18 -21.45 27.93
CA VAL A 27 10.99 -20.00 28.06
C VAL A 27 9.71 -19.78 28.88
N ALA A 28 9.87 -19.28 30.10
CA ALA A 28 8.75 -18.84 30.92
C ALA A 28 8.14 -17.58 30.26
N ILE A 29 6.94 -17.71 29.75
CA ILE A 29 6.13 -16.59 29.25
C ILE A 29 5.69 -15.82 30.50
N LYS A 30 6.31 -14.65 30.73
CA LYS A 30 5.90 -13.73 31.77
C LYS A 30 4.62 -13.04 31.29
N THR A 31 3.50 -13.43 31.85
CA THR A 31 2.20 -12.80 31.60
C THR A 31 2.26 -11.32 31.98
N PRO A 32 1.91 -10.38 31.11
CA PRO A 32 1.82 -8.98 31.50
C PRO A 32 0.68 -8.78 32.49
N PRO A 33 0.82 -7.85 33.46
CA PRO A 33 -0.22 -7.56 34.44
C PRO A 33 -1.46 -6.98 33.74
N PRO A 34 -2.67 -7.22 34.30
CA PRO A 34 -3.90 -6.68 33.74
C PRO A 34 -3.91 -5.15 33.77
N PRO A 35 -4.52 -4.48 32.78
CA PRO A 35 -4.59 -3.03 32.74
C PRO A 35 -5.37 -2.50 33.95
N THR A 36 -4.73 -1.60 34.68
CA THR A 36 -5.33 -0.88 35.81
C THR A 36 -6.48 -0.02 35.28
N ALA A 37 -7.65 -0.18 35.88
CA ALA A 37 -8.83 0.63 35.57
C ALA A 37 -8.53 2.14 35.72
N PRO A 38 -9.07 3.01 34.85
CA PRO A 38 -8.86 4.44 34.98
C PRO A 38 -9.56 4.97 36.24
N ALA A 39 -8.80 5.68 37.07
CA ALA A 39 -9.30 6.36 38.23
C ALA A 39 -10.36 7.41 37.83
N SER A 40 -11.50 7.36 38.54
CA SER A 40 -12.59 8.33 38.39
C SER A 40 -12.07 9.74 38.69
N VAL A 41 -12.01 10.60 37.69
CA VAL A 41 -11.73 12.02 37.87
C VAL A 41 -13.01 12.68 38.33
N SER A 42 -13.04 13.14 39.59
CA SER A 42 -14.13 13.96 40.12
C SER A 42 -14.16 15.29 39.38
N VAL A 43 -15.23 15.53 38.64
CA VAL A 43 -15.50 16.81 38.00
C VAL A 43 -15.94 17.82 39.08
N THR A 44 -15.05 18.71 39.48
CA THR A 44 -15.38 19.84 40.32
C THR A 44 -16.05 20.91 39.42
N LYS A 45 -17.33 21.21 39.74
CA LYS A 45 -18.12 22.23 39.10
C LYS A 45 -17.47 23.61 39.27
N PRO A 46 -17.14 24.37 38.22
CA PRO A 46 -16.70 25.77 38.38
C PRO A 46 -17.84 26.69 38.78
N ALA A 47 -17.57 27.56 39.74
CA ALA A 47 -18.44 28.66 40.12
C ALA A 47 -18.55 29.71 39.01
N PRO A 48 -19.68 30.45 38.89
CA PRO A 48 -19.85 31.46 37.85
C PRO A 48 -18.96 32.68 38.11
N ALA A 49 -18.14 33.04 37.14
CA ALA A 49 -17.39 34.29 37.12
C ALA A 49 -18.28 35.46 36.69
N PRO A 50 -18.04 36.70 37.17
CA PRO A 50 -18.87 37.85 36.89
C PRO A 50 -18.75 38.29 35.43
N ALA A 51 -19.89 38.73 34.88
CA ALA A 51 -20.00 39.24 33.53
C ALA A 51 -19.13 40.50 33.33
N SER A 52 -18.14 40.38 32.46
CA SER A 52 -17.40 41.53 31.92
C SER A 52 -18.09 42.00 30.64
N ALA A 53 -18.28 43.34 30.54
CA ALA A 53 -19.00 44.01 29.50
C ALA A 53 -18.51 43.68 28.09
N ALA A 54 -19.46 43.42 27.21
CA ALA A 54 -19.24 43.15 25.79
C ALA A 54 -18.70 44.41 25.07
N ALA A 55 -17.48 44.26 24.52
CA ALA A 55 -17.02 45.09 23.41
C ALA A 55 -17.71 44.62 22.11
N PRO A 56 -18.06 45.50 21.15
CA PRO A 56 -18.70 45.07 19.92
C PRO A 56 -17.77 44.17 19.13
N ALA A 57 -18.17 42.90 18.94
CA ALA A 57 -17.47 41.96 18.10
C ALA A 57 -17.44 42.49 16.65
N ALA A 58 -16.25 42.74 16.14
CA ALA A 58 -16.05 42.93 14.71
C ALA A 58 -16.58 41.67 13.99
N VAL A 59 -17.54 41.89 13.10
CA VAL A 59 -18.09 40.84 12.24
C VAL A 59 -16.98 40.44 11.30
N VAL A 60 -16.24 39.36 11.65
CA VAL A 60 -15.35 38.69 10.73
C VAL A 60 -16.23 38.00 9.71
N SER A 61 -16.33 38.59 8.52
CA SER A 61 -16.95 37.93 7.37
C SER A 61 -16.30 36.57 7.23
N PRO A 62 -17.06 35.44 7.10
CA PRO A 62 -16.47 34.14 6.88
C PRO A 62 -15.66 34.23 5.59
N SER A 63 -14.35 34.03 5.70
CA SER A 63 -13.48 33.86 4.54
C SER A 63 -14.04 32.69 3.75
N ALA A 64 -14.55 32.95 2.57
CA ALA A 64 -15.13 31.93 1.73
C ALA A 64 -14.02 30.89 1.47
N THR A 65 -14.22 29.66 1.95
CA THR A 65 -13.36 28.55 1.61
C THR A 65 -13.34 28.43 0.09
N PRO A 66 -12.17 28.43 -0.57
CA PRO A 66 -12.10 28.29 -2.02
C PRO A 66 -12.89 27.04 -2.44
N ALA A 67 -13.71 27.18 -3.48
CA ALA A 67 -14.45 26.04 -4.01
C ALA A 67 -13.43 24.97 -4.52
N PRO A 68 -13.70 23.69 -4.30
CA PRO A 68 -12.82 22.62 -4.78
C PRO A 68 -12.54 22.74 -6.26
N HIS A 69 -11.26 22.66 -6.65
CA HIS A 69 -10.83 22.81 -8.03
C HIS A 69 -10.69 21.42 -8.68
N TYR A 70 -11.79 20.96 -9.28
CA TYR A 70 -11.83 19.69 -10.00
C TYR A 70 -11.55 19.85 -11.50
N PRO A 71 -10.91 18.86 -12.13
CA PRO A 71 -10.66 18.89 -13.56
C PRO A 71 -11.95 18.81 -14.38
N SER A 72 -11.95 19.46 -15.55
CA SER A 72 -13.03 19.35 -16.54
C SER A 72 -13.22 17.89 -17.00
N ALA A 73 -14.37 17.60 -17.63
CA ALA A 73 -14.60 16.27 -18.22
C ALA A 73 -13.51 15.88 -19.22
N ALA A 74 -13.04 16.82 -20.05
CA ALA A 74 -11.95 16.57 -21.00
C ALA A 74 -10.61 16.26 -20.29
N THR A 75 -10.29 16.99 -19.22
CA THR A 75 -9.08 16.72 -18.41
C THR A 75 -9.17 15.38 -17.71
N ARG A 76 -10.35 15.01 -17.18
CA ARG A 76 -10.56 13.67 -16.58
C ARG A 76 -10.37 12.56 -17.61
N ALA A 77 -10.94 12.69 -18.80
CA ALA A 77 -10.72 11.73 -19.88
C ALA A 77 -9.23 11.60 -20.25
N ARG A 78 -8.47 12.70 -20.20
CA ARG A 78 -7.00 12.67 -20.41
C ARG A 78 -6.28 11.96 -19.28
N ILE A 79 -6.67 12.17 -18.02
CA ILE A 79 -6.11 11.45 -16.87
C ILE A 79 -6.40 9.94 -17.03
N ASP A 80 -7.62 9.56 -17.37
CA ASP A 80 -8.01 8.16 -17.56
C ASP A 80 -7.19 7.50 -18.69
N GLU A 81 -6.95 8.23 -19.80
CA GLU A 81 -6.08 7.77 -20.89
C GLU A 81 -4.63 7.54 -20.43
N LEU A 82 -4.08 8.44 -19.61
CA LEU A 82 -2.74 8.28 -19.05
C LEU A 82 -2.66 7.11 -18.06
N LEU A 83 -3.65 6.98 -17.18
CA LEU A 83 -3.73 5.85 -16.25
C LEU A 83 -3.84 4.51 -16.98
N ALA A 84 -4.57 4.46 -18.09
CA ALA A 84 -4.67 3.26 -18.92
C ALA A 84 -3.36 2.87 -19.63
N LYS A 85 -2.42 3.82 -19.81
CA LYS A 85 -1.09 3.56 -20.35
C LYS A 85 -0.09 3.09 -19.29
N ILE A 86 -0.30 3.50 -18.03
CA ILE A 86 0.55 3.07 -16.92
C ILE A 86 0.32 1.57 -16.72
N GLU A 87 1.33 0.79 -17.05
CA GLU A 87 1.28 -0.66 -16.84
C GLU A 87 1.22 -0.99 -15.35
N ASP A 88 0.56 -2.11 -15.03
CA ASP A 88 0.54 -2.65 -13.68
C ASP A 88 1.96 -2.89 -13.16
N ALA A 89 2.25 -2.47 -11.94
CA ALA A 89 3.51 -2.80 -11.28
C ALA A 89 3.45 -4.21 -10.71
N TYR A 90 4.26 -5.11 -11.26
CA TYR A 90 4.27 -6.53 -10.88
C TYR A 90 5.26 -6.83 -9.75
N PHE A 91 4.92 -7.87 -8.98
CA PHE A 91 5.69 -8.33 -7.82
C PHE A 91 6.00 -9.83 -7.91
N ASP A 92 7.11 -10.20 -7.29
CA ASP A 92 7.44 -11.61 -7.07
C ASP A 92 6.49 -12.24 -6.03
N TYR A 93 6.49 -13.57 -6.00
CA TYR A 93 5.75 -14.32 -4.98
C TYR A 93 6.18 -13.90 -3.57
N ASP A 94 5.19 -13.63 -2.73
CA ASP A 94 5.37 -13.27 -1.32
C ASP A 94 6.25 -12.03 -1.06
N LYS A 95 6.46 -11.16 -2.07
CA LYS A 95 7.24 -9.94 -1.94
C LYS A 95 6.40 -8.68 -2.15
N ALA A 96 6.82 -7.60 -1.47
CA ALA A 96 6.32 -6.24 -1.67
C ALA A 96 7.39 -5.30 -2.26
N THR A 97 8.52 -5.85 -2.74
CA THR A 97 9.54 -5.07 -3.44
C THR A 97 9.15 -4.92 -4.91
N ILE A 98 9.08 -3.70 -5.41
CA ILE A 98 8.79 -3.44 -6.83
C ILE A 98 9.95 -3.94 -7.67
N ARG A 99 9.63 -4.62 -8.76
CA ARG A 99 10.61 -5.12 -9.73
C ARG A 99 11.18 -3.96 -10.55
N PRO A 100 12.45 -4.04 -11.00
CA PRO A 100 13.06 -2.96 -11.79
C PRO A 100 12.35 -2.65 -13.12
N ASP A 101 11.72 -3.66 -13.74
CA ASP A 101 10.88 -3.48 -14.94
C ASP A 101 9.60 -2.69 -14.63
N ALA A 102 8.96 -3.01 -13.50
CA ALA A 102 7.77 -2.30 -13.03
C ALA A 102 8.05 -0.84 -12.63
N LEU A 103 9.24 -0.54 -12.09
CA LEU A 103 9.65 0.86 -11.81
C LEU A 103 9.68 1.69 -13.09
N LYS A 104 10.24 1.15 -14.17
CA LYS A 104 10.31 1.84 -15.49
C LYS A 104 8.91 2.07 -16.06
N ALA A 105 8.00 1.11 -15.91
CA ALA A 105 6.62 1.23 -16.34
C ALA A 105 5.89 2.36 -15.59
N LEU A 106 6.05 2.42 -14.27
CA LEU A 106 5.47 3.50 -13.44
C LEU A 106 6.04 4.88 -13.77
N GLU A 107 7.28 4.97 -14.23
CA GLU A 107 7.95 6.22 -14.54
C GLU A 107 7.55 6.78 -15.93
N ALA A 108 7.29 5.90 -16.90
CA ALA A 108 7.17 6.26 -18.31
C ALA A 108 6.16 7.38 -18.59
N ASP A 109 4.96 7.32 -18.00
CA ASP A 109 3.89 8.28 -18.24
C ASP A 109 3.59 9.19 -17.02
N SER A 110 4.40 9.07 -15.96
CA SER A 110 4.19 9.82 -14.71
C SER A 110 4.39 11.33 -14.85
N THR A 111 5.21 11.79 -15.81
CA THR A 111 5.53 13.21 -15.96
C THR A 111 4.31 14.05 -16.34
N GLU A 112 3.53 13.61 -17.34
CA GLU A 112 2.32 14.32 -17.76
C GLU A 112 1.24 14.22 -16.68
N LEU A 113 1.05 13.04 -16.10
CA LEU A 113 0.10 12.83 -15.00
C LEU A 113 0.42 13.75 -13.82
N LYS A 114 1.69 13.85 -13.42
CA LYS A 114 2.15 14.78 -12.39
C LYS A 114 1.81 16.22 -12.70
N GLN A 115 2.07 16.70 -13.93
CA GLN A 115 1.76 18.07 -14.32
C GLN A 115 0.27 18.37 -14.21
N ILE A 116 -0.59 17.44 -14.59
CA ILE A 116 -2.04 17.58 -14.46
C ILE A 116 -2.44 17.58 -12.98
N LEU A 117 -1.96 16.65 -12.18
CA LEU A 117 -2.32 16.53 -10.77
C LEU A 117 -1.93 17.77 -9.96
N VAL A 118 -0.77 18.37 -10.24
CA VAL A 118 -0.35 19.64 -9.59
C VAL A 118 -1.34 20.77 -9.87
N GLN A 119 -2.00 20.79 -11.03
CA GLN A 119 -3.02 21.81 -11.35
C GLN A 119 -4.36 21.53 -10.65
N TYR A 120 -4.63 20.31 -10.22
CA TYR A 120 -5.89 19.88 -9.62
C TYR A 120 -5.64 19.19 -8.27
N PRO A 121 -5.30 19.96 -7.20
CA PRO A 121 -4.90 19.39 -5.91
C PRO A 121 -6.01 18.56 -5.22
N ASP A 122 -7.27 18.81 -5.55
CA ASP A 122 -8.40 18.09 -5.00
C ASP A 122 -8.67 16.75 -5.71
N TYR A 123 -8.03 16.51 -6.86
CA TYR A 123 -8.17 15.27 -7.60
C TYR A 123 -7.30 14.17 -6.98
N LYS A 124 -7.89 13.01 -6.72
CA LYS A 124 -7.22 11.91 -6.03
C LYS A 124 -7.10 10.67 -6.92
N LEU A 125 -6.02 9.94 -6.72
CA LEU A 125 -5.82 8.61 -7.32
C LEU A 125 -5.86 7.55 -6.22
N THR A 126 -6.29 6.35 -6.59
CA THR A 126 -6.24 5.17 -5.72
C THR A 126 -5.21 4.18 -6.27
N ILE A 127 -4.33 3.72 -5.40
CA ILE A 127 -3.33 2.69 -5.67
C ILE A 127 -3.87 1.39 -5.08
N GLU A 128 -4.26 0.48 -5.96
CA GLU A 128 -4.89 -0.79 -5.61
C GLU A 128 -3.85 -1.90 -5.54
N GLY A 129 -3.74 -2.56 -4.38
CA GLY A 129 -2.82 -3.68 -4.16
C GLY A 129 -3.52 -5.02 -4.29
N HIS A 130 -2.94 -5.92 -5.10
CA HIS A 130 -3.49 -7.23 -5.41
C HIS A 130 -2.48 -8.35 -5.16
N CYS A 131 -3.00 -9.55 -4.89
CA CYS A 131 -2.23 -10.77 -4.67
C CYS A 131 -2.79 -11.91 -5.51
N ASP A 132 -2.00 -12.99 -5.65
CA ASP A 132 -2.50 -14.25 -6.18
C ASP A 132 -3.38 -14.97 -5.13
N GLU A 133 -4.03 -16.05 -5.52
CA GLU A 133 -5.03 -16.75 -4.70
C GLU A 133 -4.45 -17.50 -3.48
N ARG A 134 -3.13 -17.74 -3.44
CA ARG A 134 -2.47 -18.55 -2.42
C ARG A 134 -2.41 -17.85 -1.07
N GLY A 135 -2.60 -18.58 0.02
CA GLY A 135 -2.61 -18.05 1.37
C GLY A 135 -3.99 -17.61 1.88
N SER A 136 -4.05 -17.12 3.12
CA SER A 136 -5.30 -16.62 3.72
C SER A 136 -5.70 -15.25 3.16
N ALA A 137 -6.97 -14.90 3.29
CA ALA A 137 -7.48 -13.59 2.85
C ALA A 137 -6.83 -12.45 3.65
N GLU A 138 -6.70 -12.60 4.96
CA GLU A 138 -6.10 -11.62 5.86
C GLU A 138 -4.62 -11.38 5.53
N TYR A 139 -3.87 -12.45 5.27
CA TYR A 139 -2.48 -12.35 4.86
C TYR A 139 -2.34 -11.57 3.56
N ASN A 140 -3.13 -11.94 2.54
CA ASN A 140 -3.11 -11.30 1.23
C ASN A 140 -3.57 -9.84 1.29
N LEU A 141 -4.53 -9.51 2.15
CA LEU A 141 -4.94 -8.13 2.37
C LEU A 141 -3.75 -7.30 2.89
N GLY A 142 -3.03 -7.79 3.90
CA GLY A 142 -1.83 -7.12 4.42
C GLY A 142 -0.67 -7.09 3.42
N LEU A 143 -0.50 -8.10 2.56
CA LEU A 143 0.53 -8.11 1.51
C LEU A 143 0.20 -7.11 0.41
N GLY A 144 -1.06 -7.05 -0.03
CA GLY A 144 -1.54 -6.07 -1.01
C GLY A 144 -1.39 -4.63 -0.52
N ASP A 145 -1.66 -4.38 0.76
CA ASP A 145 -1.46 -3.06 1.39
C ASP A 145 0.02 -2.63 1.33
N ARG A 146 0.95 -3.52 1.72
CA ARG A 146 2.40 -3.25 1.62
C ARG A 146 2.85 -2.97 0.18
N ARG A 147 2.32 -3.70 -0.80
CA ARG A 147 2.62 -3.47 -2.23
C ARG A 147 2.16 -2.10 -2.69
N ALA A 148 0.93 -1.74 -2.38
CA ALA A 148 0.37 -0.44 -2.74
C ALA A 148 1.10 0.71 -2.02
N ALA A 149 1.50 0.54 -0.75
CA ALA A 149 2.30 1.51 -0.01
C ALA A 149 3.66 1.76 -0.66
N VAL A 150 4.39 0.71 -1.05
CA VAL A 150 5.69 0.86 -1.73
C VAL A 150 5.54 1.53 -3.09
N ALA A 151 4.47 1.24 -3.85
CA ALA A 151 4.18 1.94 -5.10
C ALA A 151 3.85 3.43 -4.87
N LYS A 152 3.07 3.75 -3.83
CA LYS A 152 2.83 5.13 -3.40
C LYS A 152 4.12 5.86 -3.09
N ASP A 153 5.01 5.27 -2.29
CA ASP A 153 6.28 5.88 -1.90
C ASP A 153 7.13 6.20 -3.15
N TYR A 154 7.15 5.30 -4.12
CA TYR A 154 7.84 5.54 -5.38
C TYR A 154 7.21 6.70 -6.19
N LEU A 155 5.89 6.73 -6.33
CA LEU A 155 5.18 7.81 -7.03
C LEU A 155 5.44 9.17 -6.38
N VAL A 156 5.52 9.22 -5.04
CA VAL A 156 5.89 10.43 -4.30
C VAL A 156 7.34 10.84 -4.61
N GLN A 157 8.27 9.89 -4.66
CA GLN A 157 9.67 10.16 -4.98
C GLN A 157 9.84 10.77 -6.38
N ILE A 158 9.06 10.34 -7.36
CA ILE A 158 9.07 10.92 -8.71
C ILE A 158 8.22 12.19 -8.82
N GLY A 159 7.61 12.63 -7.70
CA GLY A 159 7.03 13.96 -7.48
C GLY A 159 5.53 14.06 -7.68
N ILE A 160 4.77 12.99 -7.54
CA ILE A 160 3.31 13.06 -7.40
C ILE A 160 2.98 13.43 -5.94
N PRO A 161 2.08 14.40 -5.70
CA PRO A 161 1.75 14.82 -4.33
C PRO A 161 1.16 13.68 -3.50
N ALA A 162 1.70 13.46 -2.30
CA ALA A 162 1.33 12.34 -1.43
C ALA A 162 -0.13 12.37 -0.96
N ASP A 163 -0.70 13.57 -0.82
CA ASP A 163 -2.08 13.82 -0.40
C ASP A 163 -3.09 13.51 -1.52
N GLN A 164 -2.63 13.38 -2.76
CA GLN A 164 -3.45 12.95 -3.89
C GLN A 164 -3.45 11.43 -4.09
N LEU A 165 -2.71 10.68 -3.30
CA LEU A 165 -2.54 9.23 -3.43
C LEU A 165 -3.17 8.49 -2.23
N ALA A 166 -4.25 7.75 -2.46
CA ALA A 166 -4.85 6.83 -1.51
C ALA A 166 -4.37 5.39 -1.79
N VAL A 167 -4.25 4.57 -0.75
CA VAL A 167 -3.90 3.16 -0.83
C VAL A 167 -5.11 2.32 -0.47
N VAL A 168 -5.39 1.28 -1.26
CA VAL A 168 -6.43 0.28 -1.00
C VAL A 168 -5.87 -1.09 -1.33
N SER A 169 -6.08 -2.05 -0.45
CA SER A 169 -5.77 -3.46 -0.74
C SER A 169 -7.04 -4.24 -1.01
N TYR A 170 -7.04 -5.00 -2.07
CA TYR A 170 -8.04 -6.03 -2.35
C TYR A 170 -7.52 -7.44 -2.06
N GLY A 171 -6.24 -7.56 -1.64
CA GLY A 171 -5.65 -8.87 -1.43
C GLY A 171 -5.85 -9.76 -2.65
N LYS A 172 -6.45 -10.95 -2.46
CA LYS A 172 -6.75 -11.90 -3.53
C LYS A 172 -8.18 -11.83 -4.08
N GLU A 173 -9.00 -10.89 -3.60
CA GLU A 173 -10.45 -10.88 -3.87
C GLU A 173 -10.83 -10.29 -5.25
N ARG A 174 -9.87 -9.66 -5.96
CA ARG A 174 -10.10 -9.09 -7.29
C ARG A 174 -9.05 -9.57 -8.29
N PRO A 175 -9.07 -10.86 -8.66
CA PRO A 175 -8.14 -11.40 -9.65
C PRO A 175 -8.47 -10.89 -11.05
N VAL A 176 -7.44 -10.69 -11.88
CA VAL A 176 -7.58 -10.43 -13.34
C VAL A 176 -7.38 -11.69 -14.16
N CYS A 177 -6.95 -12.76 -13.51
CA CYS A 177 -6.73 -14.06 -14.10
C CYS A 177 -7.14 -15.14 -13.08
N SER A 178 -7.92 -16.14 -13.51
CA SER A 178 -8.51 -17.16 -12.63
C SER A 178 -7.91 -18.56 -12.82
N GLU A 179 -6.94 -18.72 -13.72
CA GLU A 179 -6.24 -19.99 -13.89
C GLU A 179 -5.30 -20.28 -12.73
N HIS A 180 -5.18 -21.55 -12.35
CA HIS A 180 -4.35 -22.00 -11.22
C HIS A 180 -2.92 -22.32 -11.65
N ASP A 181 -2.24 -21.37 -12.29
CA ASP A 181 -0.86 -21.52 -12.76
C ASP A 181 -0.01 -20.27 -12.50
N GLU A 182 1.32 -20.41 -12.63
CA GLU A 182 2.25 -19.32 -12.32
C GLU A 182 2.09 -18.12 -13.27
N ALA A 183 1.69 -18.32 -14.52
CA ALA A 183 1.49 -17.23 -15.47
C ALA A 183 0.31 -16.37 -15.07
N CYS A 184 -0.76 -17.00 -14.59
CA CYS A 184 -1.94 -16.32 -14.07
C CYS A 184 -1.65 -15.65 -12.71
N TRP A 185 -1.01 -16.37 -11.79
CA TRP A 185 -0.63 -15.81 -10.50
C TRP A 185 0.28 -14.56 -10.63
N GLN A 186 1.20 -14.57 -11.60
CA GLN A 186 2.06 -13.40 -11.87
C GLN A 186 1.25 -12.17 -12.28
N LYS A 187 0.17 -12.32 -13.05
CA LYS A 187 -0.74 -11.23 -13.44
C LYS A 187 -1.52 -10.68 -12.23
N ASN A 188 -1.85 -11.56 -11.28
CA ASN A 188 -2.59 -11.17 -10.08
C ASN A 188 -1.70 -10.46 -9.04
N ARG A 189 -0.40 -10.73 -9.01
CA ARG A 189 0.57 -10.06 -8.11
C ARG A 189 0.94 -8.68 -8.64
N ARG A 190 0.03 -7.73 -8.53
CA ARG A 190 0.18 -6.40 -9.13
C ARG A 190 -0.26 -5.27 -8.21
N VAL A 191 0.14 -4.08 -8.56
CA VAL A 191 -0.47 -2.82 -8.14
C VAL A 191 -1.04 -2.14 -9.37
N HIS A 192 -2.26 -1.65 -9.26
CA HIS A 192 -2.98 -0.93 -10.29
C HIS A 192 -3.32 0.49 -9.82
N ILE A 193 -3.26 1.50 -10.69
CA ILE A 193 -3.54 2.90 -10.35
C ILE A 193 -4.79 3.32 -11.08
N VAL A 194 -5.78 3.81 -10.31
CA VAL A 194 -7.05 4.27 -10.86
C VAL A 194 -7.40 5.67 -10.36
N ALA A 195 -8.20 6.38 -11.10
CA ALA A 195 -8.84 7.59 -10.59
C ALA A 195 -9.74 7.22 -9.40
N MET A 196 -9.63 7.97 -8.30
CA MET A 196 -10.59 7.81 -7.22
C MET A 196 -11.97 8.21 -7.75
N ALA A 197 -12.93 7.30 -7.68
CA ALA A 197 -14.31 7.61 -8.02
C ALA A 197 -14.77 8.77 -7.12
N THR A 198 -14.72 9.98 -7.64
CA THR A 198 -15.37 11.11 -7.00
C THR A 198 -16.85 10.78 -7.04
N LEU A 199 -17.44 10.52 -5.88
CA LEU A 199 -18.90 10.44 -5.79
C LEU A 199 -19.41 11.70 -6.51
N ALA A 200 -20.09 11.51 -7.63
CA ALA A 200 -20.61 12.60 -8.41
C ALA A 200 -21.38 13.51 -7.46
N GLN A 201 -20.84 14.69 -7.20
CA GLN A 201 -21.64 15.72 -6.54
C GLN A 201 -22.74 16.11 -7.51
N PRO A 202 -23.99 16.17 -7.03
CA PRO A 202 -25.17 16.43 -7.85
C PRO A 202 -25.09 17.79 -8.55
#